data_e7ae0f04edcaf30833dd804d70878129
#
_entry.id   e7ae0f04edcaf30833dd804d70878129
#
_cell.length_a   1.000
_cell.length_b   1.000
_cell.length_c   1.000
_cell.angle_alpha   90.00
_cell.angle_beta   90.00
_cell.angle_gamma   90.00
#
_symmetry.space_group_name_H-M   'P 1'
#
loop_
_entity.id
_entity.type
_entity.pdbx_description
1 polymer ?
#
loop_
_entity_poly.entity_id
_entity_poly.type
_entity_poly.pdbx_seq_one_letter_code
_entity_poly.pdbx_strand_id
1 'polypeptide(L)'
;DVGGATGNMLAAVLSQHQAPRGILYDRPHVVSDAPALLKARGVEARVAIESGDFFERVPPGGDAYLLSHIIHDWNEEQCLTILGHCRKVMPSHGRLLIAETVLPAGDTPHQGKVQDMVMLVFPGGQERTEAEYHSLLGQAGFRLSRVVPTESIVSVIEAVPI
;
A
#
# COMPACT_ATOMS: atom_id res chain seq x y z
N ASP A 1 3.69 1.65 6.82
CA ASP A 1 2.93 2.40 5.80
C ASP A 1 3.93 2.95 4.79
N VAL A 2 4.02 2.29 3.63
CA VAL A 2 5.01 2.57 2.58
C VAL A 2 4.37 3.48 1.53
N GLY A 3 4.93 4.68 1.36
CA GLY A 3 4.28 5.75 0.61
C GLY A 3 3.08 6.33 1.36
N GLY A 4 3.15 6.36 2.69
CA GLY A 4 2.03 6.72 3.55
C GLY A 4 1.72 8.21 3.64
N ALA A 5 2.38 9.05 2.84
CA ALA A 5 2.21 10.49 2.79
C ALA A 5 2.32 11.14 4.20
N THR A 6 1.30 11.82 4.65
CA THR A 6 1.24 12.42 6.00
C THR A 6 0.78 11.45 7.09
N GLY A 7 0.52 10.16 6.75
CA GLY A 7 0.16 9.12 7.71
C GLY A 7 -1.33 9.02 8.03
N ASN A 8 -2.21 9.50 7.16
CA ASN A 8 -3.66 9.47 7.41
C ASN A 8 -4.19 8.03 7.58
N MET A 9 -3.79 7.09 6.71
CA MET A 9 -4.22 5.70 6.78
C MET A 9 -3.67 5.03 8.05
N LEU A 10 -2.38 5.17 8.29
CA LEU A 10 -1.72 4.65 9.48
C LEU A 10 -2.37 5.19 10.76
N ALA A 11 -2.62 6.50 10.83
CA ALA A 11 -3.27 7.13 11.98
C ALA A 11 -4.69 6.60 12.20
N ALA A 12 -5.46 6.37 11.13
CA ALA A 12 -6.80 5.79 11.24
C ALA A 12 -6.75 4.38 11.84
N VAL A 13 -5.85 3.52 11.38
CA VAL A 13 -5.66 2.17 11.92
C VAL A 13 -5.24 2.23 13.40
N LEU A 14 -4.25 3.04 13.73
CA LEU A 14 -3.75 3.13 15.10
C LEU A 14 -4.76 3.77 16.07
N SER A 15 -5.63 4.63 15.59
CA SER A 15 -6.70 5.21 16.42
C SER A 15 -7.74 4.17 16.84
N GLN A 16 -8.02 3.21 15.97
CA GLN A 16 -8.96 2.12 16.25
C GLN A 16 -8.32 0.98 17.07
N HIS A 17 -7.00 0.78 16.95
CA HIS A 17 -6.27 -0.30 17.56
C HIS A 17 -5.14 0.23 18.44
N GLN A 18 -5.20 -0.04 19.76
CA GLN A 18 -4.24 0.52 20.72
C GLN A 18 -2.89 -0.25 20.78
N ALA A 19 -2.89 -1.53 20.43
CA ALA A 19 -1.69 -2.37 20.52
C ALA A 19 -0.65 -2.14 19.42
N PRO A 20 -1.01 -1.94 18.14
CA PRO A 20 -0.03 -1.79 17.07
C PRO A 20 0.80 -0.51 17.20
N ARG A 21 2.03 -0.59 16.69
CA ARG A 21 2.92 0.54 16.41
C ARG A 21 3.06 0.67 14.91
N GLY A 22 3.47 1.83 14.43
CA GLY A 22 3.64 2.08 13.00
C GLY A 22 4.99 2.67 12.64
N ILE A 23 5.41 2.42 11.41
CA ILE A 23 6.49 3.14 10.73
C ILE A 23 5.84 3.82 9.53
N LEU A 24 5.84 5.14 9.51
CA LEU A 24 5.45 5.93 8.35
C LEU A 24 6.68 6.16 7.49
N TYR A 25 6.62 5.79 6.22
CA TYR A 25 7.73 5.91 5.29
C TYR A 25 7.31 6.58 3.99
N ASP A 26 7.94 7.71 3.66
CA ASP A 26 7.76 8.45 2.40
C ASP A 26 8.95 9.37 2.15
N ARG A 27 8.90 10.15 1.07
CA ARG A 27 9.92 11.14 0.72
C ARG A 27 10.08 12.19 1.84
N PRO A 28 11.29 12.73 2.09
CA PRO A 28 11.53 13.67 3.21
C PRO A 28 10.60 14.87 3.22
N HIS A 29 10.34 15.46 2.05
CA HIS A 29 9.46 16.62 1.93
C HIS A 29 7.96 16.28 2.13
N VAL A 30 7.58 15.01 1.93
CA VAL A 30 6.21 14.52 2.10
C VAL A 30 5.91 14.26 3.56
N VAL A 31 6.81 13.60 4.30
CA VAL A 31 6.60 13.28 5.72
C VAL A 31 6.80 14.48 6.65
N SER A 32 7.24 15.64 6.14
CA SER A 32 7.49 16.82 6.97
C SER A 32 6.26 17.29 7.75
N ASP A 33 5.07 17.10 7.21
CA ASP A 33 3.80 17.52 7.83
C ASP A 33 3.15 16.43 8.69
N ALA A 34 3.70 15.20 8.65
CA ALA A 34 3.16 14.07 9.40
C ALA A 34 3.11 14.27 10.93
N PRO A 35 4.12 14.89 11.60
CA PRO A 35 4.07 15.08 13.05
C PRO A 35 2.84 15.81 13.55
N ALA A 36 2.40 16.85 12.83
CA ALA A 36 1.21 17.63 13.20
C ALA A 36 -0.07 16.78 13.12
N LEU A 37 -0.21 16.00 12.06
CA LEU A 37 -1.36 15.09 11.87
C LEU A 37 -1.37 13.98 12.92
N LEU A 38 -0.24 13.30 13.13
CA LEU A 38 -0.13 12.19 14.08
C LEU A 38 -0.44 12.63 15.51
N LYS A 39 0.02 13.85 15.89
CA LYS A 39 -0.29 14.47 17.17
C LYS A 39 -1.79 14.80 17.29
N ALA A 40 -2.38 15.39 16.25
CA ALA A 40 -3.82 15.70 16.24
C ALA A 40 -4.69 14.44 16.35
N ARG A 41 -4.19 13.29 15.88
CA ARG A 41 -4.83 11.97 16.01
C ARG A 41 -4.48 11.23 17.31
N GLY A 42 -3.57 11.76 18.12
CA GLY A 42 -3.14 11.15 19.39
C GLY A 42 -2.38 9.84 19.24
N VAL A 43 -1.69 9.65 18.11
CA VAL A 43 -0.95 8.42 17.80
C VAL A 43 0.55 8.60 17.68
N GLU A 44 1.06 9.81 17.81
CA GLU A 44 2.46 10.18 17.59
C GLU A 44 3.45 9.34 18.41
N ALA A 45 3.10 9.00 19.65
CA ALA A 45 3.96 8.17 20.54
C ALA A 45 4.14 6.72 20.05
N ARG A 46 3.32 6.29 19.07
CA ARG A 46 3.34 4.93 18.51
C ARG A 46 3.81 4.88 17.06
N VAL A 47 4.20 6.01 16.48
CA VAL A 47 4.64 6.09 15.08
C VAL A 47 6.07 6.56 15.01
N ALA A 48 6.94 5.76 14.38
CA ALA A 48 8.23 6.20 13.90
C ALA A 48 8.06 6.78 12.49
N ILE A 49 8.68 7.92 12.22
CA ILE A 49 8.71 8.51 10.87
C ILE A 49 10.09 8.26 10.29
N GLU A 50 10.13 7.56 9.17
CA GLU A 50 11.33 7.35 8.37
C GLU A 50 11.16 7.98 7.00
N SER A 51 12.25 8.45 6.41
CA SER A 51 12.21 9.02 5.06
C SER A 51 13.14 8.31 4.11
N GLY A 52 12.73 8.28 2.82
CA GLY A 52 13.50 7.67 1.76
C GLY A 52 12.70 7.51 0.47
N ASP A 53 13.22 6.68 -0.40
CA ASP A 53 12.58 6.34 -1.67
C ASP A 53 12.29 4.83 -1.70
N PHE A 54 11.04 4.44 -1.90
CA PHE A 54 10.66 3.03 -1.95
C PHE A 54 11.18 2.32 -3.21
N PHE A 55 11.68 3.07 -4.21
CA PHE A 55 12.42 2.49 -5.32
C PHE A 55 13.86 2.10 -4.96
N GLU A 56 14.40 2.61 -3.86
CA GLU A 56 15.74 2.27 -3.37
C GLU A 56 15.70 1.27 -2.23
N ARG A 57 14.76 1.47 -1.30
CA ARG A 57 14.60 0.61 -0.12
C ARG A 57 13.25 0.80 0.55
N VAL A 58 12.89 -0.17 1.40
CA VAL A 58 11.80 -0.09 2.37
C VAL A 58 12.36 -0.40 3.76
N PRO A 59 11.92 0.29 4.84
CA PRO A 59 12.38 0.03 6.20
C PRO A 59 12.04 -1.40 6.66
N PRO A 60 12.95 -2.08 7.37
CA PRO A 60 12.67 -3.37 7.98
C PRO A 60 11.89 -3.21 9.30
N GLY A 61 11.46 -4.33 9.88
CA GLY A 61 10.90 -4.41 11.24
C GLY A 61 9.39 -4.37 11.32
N GLY A 62 8.69 -4.33 10.19
CA GLY A 62 7.23 -4.47 10.15
C GLY A 62 6.78 -5.93 10.08
N ASP A 63 5.74 -6.28 10.83
CA ASP A 63 5.00 -7.54 10.68
C ASP A 63 3.95 -7.42 9.55
N ALA A 64 3.55 -6.19 9.22
CA ALA A 64 2.70 -5.88 8.09
C ALA A 64 3.25 -4.68 7.32
N TYR A 65 3.15 -4.73 5.99
CA TYR A 65 3.52 -3.66 5.07
C TYR A 65 2.27 -3.22 4.33
N LEU A 66 1.92 -1.95 4.50
CA LEU A 66 0.75 -1.34 3.88
C LEU A 66 1.18 -0.45 2.71
N LEU A 67 0.54 -0.63 1.57
CA LEU A 67 0.64 0.20 0.38
C LEU A 67 -0.78 0.70 0.06
N SER A 68 -1.05 1.98 0.24
CA SER A 68 -2.37 2.55 -0.01
C SER A 68 -2.30 3.56 -1.15
N HIS A 69 -2.96 3.26 -2.26
CA HIS A 69 -2.91 4.08 -3.47
C HIS A 69 -1.48 4.31 -3.98
N ILE A 70 -0.70 3.22 -4.06
CA ILE A 70 0.70 3.26 -4.50
C ILE A 70 0.89 2.45 -5.78
N ILE A 71 0.46 1.18 -5.79
CA ILE A 71 0.75 0.25 -6.88
C ILE A 71 0.05 0.67 -8.18
N HIS A 72 -1.09 1.31 -8.09
CA HIS A 72 -1.83 1.78 -9.26
C HIS A 72 -1.16 2.95 -10.00
N ASP A 73 -0.26 3.69 -9.36
CA ASP A 73 0.46 4.81 -9.99
C ASP A 73 1.61 4.36 -10.92
N TRP A 74 2.00 3.09 -10.87
CA TRP A 74 3.24 2.61 -11.45
C TRP A 74 3.02 1.50 -12.48
N ASN A 75 3.92 1.45 -13.48
CA ASN A 75 3.97 0.34 -14.42
C ASN A 75 4.43 -0.96 -13.73
N GLU A 76 4.35 -2.10 -14.43
CA GLU A 76 4.61 -3.43 -13.84
C GLU A 76 6.05 -3.56 -13.30
N GLU A 77 7.06 -3.09 -14.03
CA GLU A 77 8.46 -3.16 -13.62
C GLU A 77 8.71 -2.38 -12.32
N GLN A 78 8.14 -1.19 -12.23
CA GLN A 78 8.20 -0.34 -11.05
C GLN A 78 7.47 -0.96 -9.86
N CYS A 79 6.29 -1.54 -10.08
CA CYS A 79 5.56 -2.29 -9.06
C CYS A 79 6.38 -3.45 -8.52
N LEU A 80 7.02 -4.25 -9.41
CA LEU A 80 7.88 -5.35 -9.00
C LEU A 80 9.09 -4.88 -8.18
N THR A 81 9.64 -3.71 -8.49
CA THR A 81 10.71 -3.10 -7.69
C THR A 81 10.24 -2.76 -6.27
N ILE A 82 9.12 -2.06 -6.12
CA ILE A 82 8.55 -1.69 -4.82
C ILE A 82 8.22 -2.94 -4.00
N LEU A 83 7.49 -3.88 -4.60
CA LEU A 83 7.10 -5.12 -3.96
C LEU A 83 8.30 -5.99 -3.58
N GLY A 84 9.34 -6.03 -4.43
CA GLY A 84 10.61 -6.71 -4.17
C GLY A 84 11.33 -6.13 -2.93
N HIS A 85 11.33 -4.82 -2.74
CA HIS A 85 11.88 -4.20 -1.54
C HIS A 85 11.06 -4.54 -0.29
N CYS A 86 9.73 -4.55 -0.37
CA CYS A 86 8.88 -5.04 0.72
C CYS A 86 9.17 -6.50 1.04
N ARG A 87 9.26 -7.36 0.00
CA ARG A 87 9.55 -8.81 0.16
C ARG A 87 10.88 -9.06 0.85
N LYS A 88 11.92 -8.31 0.48
CA LYS A 88 13.29 -8.45 1.00
C LYS A 88 13.38 -8.25 2.52
N VAL A 89 12.57 -7.35 3.07
CA VAL A 89 12.61 -6.97 4.50
C VAL A 89 11.50 -7.62 5.33
N MET A 90 10.53 -8.27 4.68
CA MET A 90 9.36 -8.88 5.34
C MET A 90 9.73 -10.23 5.97
N PRO A 91 9.37 -10.46 7.24
CA PRO A 91 9.55 -11.77 7.88
C PRO A 91 8.59 -12.82 7.25
N SER A 92 8.89 -14.09 7.43
CA SER A 92 8.10 -15.20 6.86
C SER A 92 6.63 -15.23 7.32
N HIS A 93 6.34 -14.68 8.48
CA HIS A 93 4.97 -14.54 9.02
C HIS A 93 4.30 -13.22 8.63
N GLY A 94 5.02 -12.36 7.89
CA GLY A 94 4.57 -11.03 7.52
C GLY A 94 3.34 -11.00 6.63
N ARG A 95 2.72 -9.84 6.53
CA ARG A 95 1.57 -9.57 5.66
C ARG A 95 1.84 -8.36 4.79
N LEU A 96 1.53 -8.50 3.52
CA LEU A 96 1.43 -7.37 2.61
C LEU A 96 -0.06 -7.00 2.47
N LEU A 97 -0.36 -5.73 2.65
CA LEU A 97 -1.70 -5.16 2.53
C LEU A 97 -1.66 -4.07 1.45
N ILE A 98 -2.40 -4.25 0.38
CA ILE A 98 -2.54 -3.24 -0.67
C ILE A 98 -3.98 -2.73 -0.63
N ALA A 99 -4.17 -1.44 -0.38
CA ALA A 99 -5.48 -0.81 -0.32
C ALA A 99 -5.72 0.00 -1.59
N GLU A 100 -6.41 -0.61 -2.56
CA GLU A 100 -6.63 -0.05 -3.89
C GLU A 100 -7.94 -0.54 -4.51
N THR A 101 -8.31 0.06 -5.63
CA THR A 101 -9.43 -0.40 -6.44
C THR A 101 -9.09 -1.75 -7.08
N VAL A 102 -10.01 -2.70 -6.98
CA VAL A 102 -9.91 -3.97 -7.72
C VAL A 102 -11.02 -3.99 -8.77
N LEU A 103 -10.61 -4.08 -10.04
CA LEU A 103 -11.56 -4.08 -11.15
C LEU A 103 -12.29 -5.43 -11.25
N PRO A 104 -13.61 -5.43 -11.50
CA PRO A 104 -14.31 -6.65 -11.87
C PRO A 104 -13.82 -7.12 -13.24
N ALA A 105 -13.78 -8.43 -13.44
CA ALA A 105 -13.48 -9.02 -14.75
C ALA A 105 -14.60 -8.70 -15.77
N GLY A 106 -14.22 -8.61 -17.05
CA GLY A 106 -15.14 -8.41 -18.16
C GLY A 106 -15.77 -7.02 -18.21
N ASP A 107 -17.00 -6.93 -18.76
CA ASP A 107 -17.63 -5.65 -19.10
C ASP A 107 -18.55 -5.09 -18.01
N THR A 108 -18.57 -5.69 -16.83
CA THR A 108 -19.38 -5.18 -15.70
C THR A 108 -19.09 -3.71 -15.44
N PRO A 109 -20.10 -2.82 -15.43
CA PRO A 109 -19.91 -1.42 -15.11
C PRO A 109 -19.32 -1.25 -13.71
N HIS A 110 -18.23 -0.47 -13.61
CA HIS A 110 -17.56 -0.20 -12.34
C HIS A 110 -16.85 1.15 -12.39
N GLN A 111 -16.96 1.93 -11.33
CA GLN A 111 -16.33 3.26 -11.25
C GLN A 111 -14.81 3.20 -11.40
N GLY A 112 -14.17 2.13 -10.93
CA GLY A 112 -12.74 1.90 -11.08
C GLY A 112 -12.25 1.88 -12.53
N LYS A 113 -13.09 1.54 -13.51
CA LYS A 113 -12.73 1.60 -14.93
C LYS A 113 -12.53 3.04 -15.43
N VAL A 114 -13.24 4.00 -14.86
CA VAL A 114 -13.01 5.43 -15.14
C VAL A 114 -11.70 5.86 -14.47
N GLN A 115 -11.45 5.40 -13.24
CA GLN A 115 -10.20 5.66 -12.53
C GLN A 115 -8.99 5.07 -13.27
N ASP A 116 -9.11 3.87 -13.83
CA ASP A 116 -8.08 3.25 -14.66
C ASP A 116 -7.65 4.13 -15.84
N MET A 117 -8.62 4.74 -16.53
CA MET A 117 -8.31 5.72 -17.59
C MET A 117 -7.55 6.95 -17.05
N VAL A 118 -7.86 7.39 -15.82
CA VAL A 118 -7.15 8.50 -15.16
C VAL A 118 -5.72 8.08 -14.83
N MET A 119 -5.52 6.88 -14.29
CA MET A 119 -4.18 6.34 -13.98
C MET A 119 -3.31 6.22 -15.23
N LEU A 120 -3.89 5.75 -16.34
CA LEU A 120 -3.18 5.65 -17.60
C LEU A 120 -2.69 7.02 -18.12
N VAL A 121 -3.51 8.08 -17.98
CA VAL A 121 -3.23 9.40 -18.57
C VAL A 121 -2.26 10.22 -17.69
N PHE A 122 -2.40 10.19 -16.38
CA PHE A 122 -1.62 11.05 -15.48
C PHE A 122 -0.30 10.41 -15.01
N PRO A 123 -0.30 9.33 -14.20
CA PRO A 123 0.94 8.71 -13.72
C PRO A 123 1.53 7.68 -14.69
N GLY A 124 0.74 7.17 -15.65
CA GLY A 124 1.14 6.06 -16.51
C GLY A 124 0.99 4.69 -15.85
N GLY A 125 0.18 4.62 -14.80
CA GLY A 125 -0.15 3.40 -14.06
C GLY A 125 -1.44 2.74 -14.56
N GLN A 126 -2.03 1.89 -13.72
CA GLN A 126 -3.27 1.18 -14.03
C GLN A 126 -3.97 0.64 -12.79
N GLU A 127 -5.29 0.58 -12.81
CA GLU A 127 -6.05 -0.25 -11.89
C GLU A 127 -6.02 -1.70 -12.37
N ARG A 128 -6.13 -2.65 -11.44
CA ARG A 128 -5.94 -4.08 -11.75
C ARG A 128 -7.13 -4.90 -11.29
N THR A 129 -7.39 -5.96 -12.03
CA THR A 129 -8.29 -7.05 -11.61
C THR A 129 -7.60 -7.93 -10.55
N GLU A 130 -8.38 -8.76 -9.85
CA GLU A 130 -7.83 -9.75 -8.91
C GLU A 130 -6.83 -10.70 -9.57
N ALA A 131 -7.10 -11.12 -10.81
CA ALA A 131 -6.21 -12.01 -11.57
C ALA A 131 -4.86 -11.33 -11.89
N GLU A 132 -4.87 -10.03 -12.22
CA GLU A 132 -3.65 -9.26 -12.46
C GLU A 132 -2.86 -9.03 -11.17
N TYR A 133 -3.54 -8.75 -10.03
CA TYR A 133 -2.87 -8.72 -8.73
C TYR A 133 -2.26 -10.07 -8.36
N HIS A 134 -2.97 -11.18 -8.61
CA HIS A 134 -2.43 -12.52 -8.37
C HIS A 134 -1.14 -12.76 -9.17
N SER A 135 -1.12 -12.35 -10.44
CA SER A 135 0.07 -12.47 -11.31
C SER A 135 1.22 -11.60 -10.82
N LEU A 136 0.97 -10.31 -10.57
CA LEU A 136 1.97 -9.34 -10.11
C LEU A 136 2.60 -9.76 -8.77
N LEU A 137 1.77 -10.15 -7.81
CA LEU A 137 2.20 -10.60 -6.49
C LEU A 137 3.03 -11.88 -6.59
N GLY A 138 2.61 -12.84 -7.44
CA GLY A 138 3.37 -14.08 -7.67
C GLY A 138 4.78 -13.81 -8.21
N GLN A 139 4.92 -12.90 -9.15
CA GLN A 139 6.22 -12.47 -9.69
C GLN A 139 7.10 -11.80 -8.63
N ALA A 140 6.50 -11.09 -7.68
CA ALA A 140 7.20 -10.39 -6.60
C ALA A 140 7.52 -11.28 -5.39
N GLY A 141 7.22 -12.59 -5.42
CA GLY A 141 7.49 -13.53 -4.33
C GLY A 141 6.43 -13.49 -3.22
N PHE A 142 5.19 -13.17 -3.59
CA PHE A 142 4.03 -13.21 -2.69
C PHE A 142 2.93 -14.12 -3.24
N ARG A 143 2.16 -14.69 -2.35
CA ARG A 143 0.91 -15.38 -2.68
C ARG A 143 -0.27 -14.54 -2.19
N LEU A 144 -1.16 -14.17 -3.11
CA LEU A 144 -2.43 -13.54 -2.76
C LEU A 144 -3.23 -14.47 -1.85
N SER A 145 -3.63 -13.97 -0.69
CA SER A 145 -4.42 -14.73 0.30
C SER A 145 -5.91 -14.48 0.13
N ARG A 146 -6.29 -13.22 0.00
CA ARG A 146 -7.69 -12.81 -0.18
C ARG A 146 -7.80 -11.36 -0.63
N VAL A 147 -8.93 -11.02 -1.21
CA VAL A 147 -9.37 -9.64 -1.46
C VAL A 147 -10.55 -9.37 -0.55
N VAL A 148 -10.45 -8.33 0.27
CA VAL A 148 -11.50 -7.91 1.21
C VAL A 148 -12.14 -6.63 0.68
N PRO A 149 -13.38 -6.68 0.20
CA PRO A 149 -14.08 -5.47 -0.22
C PRO A 149 -14.39 -4.57 0.97
N THR A 150 -14.46 -3.25 0.72
CA THR A 150 -14.90 -2.26 1.71
C THR A 150 -16.23 -1.63 1.27
N GLU A 151 -16.76 -0.71 2.06
CA GLU A 151 -17.95 0.08 1.70
C GLU A 151 -17.66 1.11 0.58
N SER A 152 -16.39 1.26 0.17
CA SER A 152 -15.96 2.13 -0.92
C SER A 152 -15.58 1.32 -2.17
N ILE A 153 -15.06 1.99 -3.20
CA ILE A 153 -14.47 1.32 -4.38
C ILE A 153 -13.14 0.64 -4.08
N VAL A 154 -12.53 0.95 -2.94
CA VAL A 154 -11.25 0.38 -2.51
C VAL A 154 -11.48 -0.97 -1.86
N SER A 155 -10.65 -1.94 -2.19
CA SER A 155 -10.53 -3.23 -1.50
C SER A 155 -9.17 -3.35 -0.83
N VAL A 156 -9.07 -4.22 0.17
CA VAL A 156 -7.78 -4.59 0.76
C VAL A 156 -7.35 -5.94 0.19
N ILE A 157 -6.25 -5.92 -0.57
CA ILE A 157 -5.60 -7.11 -1.11
C ILE A 157 -4.57 -7.57 -0.07
N GLU A 158 -4.78 -8.73 0.51
CA GLU A 158 -3.86 -9.34 1.47
C GLU A 158 -3.02 -10.42 0.78
N ALA A 159 -1.70 -10.34 0.98
CA ALA A 159 -0.77 -11.34 0.49
C ALA A 159 0.25 -11.75 1.55
N VAL A 160 0.83 -12.93 1.37
CA VAL A 160 1.86 -13.51 2.23
C VAL A 160 3.12 -13.82 1.44
N PRO A 161 4.31 -13.74 2.06
CA PRO A 161 5.56 -14.12 1.41
C PRO A 161 5.59 -15.62 1.09
N ILE A 162 6.20 -15.99 -0.06
CA ILE A 162 6.50 -17.36 -0.49
C ILE A 162 7.98 -17.56 -0.67
#